data_6e5e1057c8cd34b4f85fd520f2754064
#
_entry.id   6e5e1057c8cd34b4f85fd520f2754064
#
_cell.length_a   1.000
_cell.length_b   1.000
_cell.length_c   1.000
_cell.angle_alpha   90.00
_cell.angle_beta   90.00
_cell.angle_gamma   90.00
#
_symmetry.space_group_name_H-M   'P 1'
#
loop_
_entity.id
_entity.type
_entity.pdbx_description
1 polymer ?
#
loop_
_entity_poly.entity_id
_entity_poly.type
_entity_poly.pdbx_seq_one_letter_code
_entity_poly.pdbx_strand_id
1 'polypeptide(L)'
;VVAPWDGMVGLRSISVGSYLAAGQKITWLQKTDTIFADFTVTEADFGKIKPGLKVKARFAAYPDQVFDGEVVTSDARVSNESRTITVRAKLPNPDNKLLPGMYANVEVEAGAPVEVVTVPQTAVTFSLYGDTIFAVVPATKLDPKAKEGDLAAERRIVKTGTVRDGRIAITKGI
;
A
#
# COMPACT_ATOMS: atom_id res chain seq x y z
N VAL A 1 -9.68 -19.60 -38.23
CA VAL A 1 -9.51 -19.65 -36.77
C VAL A 1 -10.21 -18.42 -36.20
N VAL A 2 -11.09 -18.59 -35.21
CA VAL A 2 -11.85 -17.50 -34.60
C VAL A 2 -11.46 -17.40 -33.15
N ALA A 3 -11.46 -16.18 -32.57
CA ALA A 3 -11.21 -15.95 -31.16
C ALA A 3 -12.33 -16.61 -30.31
N PRO A 4 -12.00 -17.38 -29.27
CA PRO A 4 -13.01 -18.06 -28.42
C PRO A 4 -13.72 -17.11 -27.43
N TRP A 5 -13.17 -15.91 -27.18
CA TRP A 5 -13.70 -14.86 -26.31
C TRP A 5 -13.22 -13.48 -26.74
N ASP A 6 -13.84 -12.44 -26.23
CA ASP A 6 -13.43 -11.06 -26.41
C ASP A 6 -12.18 -10.75 -25.58
N GLY A 7 -11.19 -10.07 -26.19
CA GLY A 7 -9.94 -9.73 -25.51
C GLY A 7 -8.95 -9.00 -26.41
N MET A 8 -7.81 -8.66 -25.84
CA MET A 8 -6.71 -8.03 -26.58
C MET A 8 -5.84 -9.08 -27.25
N VAL A 9 -5.64 -8.90 -28.55
CA VAL A 9 -4.78 -9.79 -29.37
C VAL A 9 -3.36 -9.22 -29.40
N GLY A 10 -2.38 -10.06 -29.13
CA GLY A 10 -0.97 -9.71 -29.22
C GLY A 10 -0.43 -9.69 -30.64
N LEU A 11 0.89 -9.55 -30.76
CA LEU A 11 1.57 -9.57 -32.06
C LEU A 11 1.40 -10.94 -32.74
N ARG A 12 1.16 -10.88 -34.05
CA ARG A 12 1.04 -12.06 -34.88
C ARG A 12 2.43 -12.74 -35.06
N SER A 13 2.51 -14.03 -34.80
CA SER A 13 3.74 -14.82 -34.92
C SER A 13 3.90 -15.48 -36.30
N ILE A 14 2.93 -15.32 -37.20
CA ILE A 14 2.86 -15.98 -38.51
C ILE A 14 2.52 -14.99 -39.61
N SER A 15 2.86 -15.32 -40.85
CA SER A 15 2.54 -14.51 -42.04
C SER A 15 1.42 -15.15 -42.85
N VAL A 16 0.73 -14.35 -43.68
CA VAL A 16 -0.26 -14.85 -44.63
C VAL A 16 0.46 -15.76 -45.64
N GLY A 17 -0.10 -16.94 -45.90
CA GLY A 17 0.50 -17.97 -46.75
C GLY A 17 1.44 -18.94 -46.05
N SER A 18 1.73 -18.76 -44.74
CA SER A 18 2.53 -19.72 -43.98
C SER A 18 1.79 -21.00 -43.74
N TYR A 19 2.47 -22.12 -43.83
CA TYR A 19 1.95 -23.42 -43.39
C TYR A 19 1.86 -23.45 -41.86
N LEU A 20 0.77 -23.95 -41.34
CA LEU A 20 0.54 -24.10 -39.90
C LEU A 20 0.48 -25.55 -39.51
N ALA A 21 1.37 -25.99 -38.63
CA ALA A 21 1.29 -27.27 -37.99
C ALA A 21 0.20 -27.29 -36.93
N ALA A 22 -0.35 -28.45 -36.63
CA ALA A 22 -1.30 -28.60 -35.51
C ALA A 22 -0.64 -28.22 -34.19
N GLY A 23 -1.30 -27.39 -33.38
CA GLY A 23 -0.77 -26.87 -32.12
C GLY A 23 0.19 -25.68 -32.25
N GLN A 24 0.45 -25.19 -33.47
CA GLN A 24 1.32 -24.03 -33.63
C GLN A 24 0.65 -22.76 -33.14
N LYS A 25 1.41 -21.99 -32.33
CA LYS A 25 0.94 -20.72 -31.78
C LYS A 25 0.83 -19.66 -32.86
N ILE A 26 -0.31 -19.00 -32.94
CA ILE A 26 -0.58 -17.90 -33.89
C ILE A 26 -0.33 -16.54 -33.22
N THR A 27 -0.95 -16.32 -32.10
CA THR A 27 -0.89 -15.09 -31.29
C THR A 27 -1.29 -15.39 -29.85
N TRP A 28 -1.19 -14.40 -29.01
CA TRP A 28 -1.77 -14.41 -27.66
C TRP A 28 -3.12 -13.70 -27.67
N LEU A 29 -4.12 -14.27 -27.02
CA LEU A 29 -5.39 -13.61 -26.72
C LEU A 29 -5.51 -13.52 -25.20
N GLN A 30 -5.63 -12.30 -24.70
CA GLN A 30 -5.70 -12.02 -23.27
C GLN A 30 -6.95 -11.22 -22.95
N LYS A 31 -7.61 -11.58 -21.85
CA LYS A 31 -8.69 -10.81 -21.29
C LYS A 31 -8.10 -9.78 -20.34
N THR A 32 -8.22 -8.50 -20.66
CA THR A 32 -7.54 -7.38 -19.99
C THR A 32 -8.48 -6.43 -19.29
N ASP A 33 -9.79 -6.65 -19.34
CA ASP A 33 -10.81 -5.86 -18.63
C ASP A 33 -10.65 -5.88 -17.10
N THR A 34 -9.98 -6.92 -16.62
CA THR A 34 -9.64 -7.12 -15.22
C THR A 34 -8.25 -7.68 -15.11
N ILE A 35 -7.39 -7.03 -14.32
CA ILE A 35 -6.03 -7.48 -14.05
C ILE A 35 -5.94 -7.98 -12.61
N PHE A 36 -5.21 -9.07 -12.42
CA PHE A 36 -4.86 -9.55 -11.09
C PHE A 36 -3.44 -9.11 -10.73
N ALA A 37 -3.31 -8.51 -9.56
CA ALA A 37 -2.01 -8.17 -8.98
C ALA A 37 -1.69 -9.17 -7.87
N ASP A 38 -0.60 -9.90 -8.04
CA ASP A 38 -0.07 -10.82 -7.04
C ASP A 38 1.04 -10.10 -6.27
N PHE A 39 0.91 -9.99 -4.96
CA PHE A 39 1.89 -9.38 -4.10
C PHE A 39 2.10 -10.23 -2.84
N THR A 40 3.22 -10.04 -2.17
CA THR A 40 3.57 -10.83 -0.99
C THR A 40 3.42 -10.02 0.28
N VAL A 41 2.92 -10.66 1.33
CA VAL A 41 2.81 -10.11 2.68
C VAL A 41 3.56 -10.99 3.67
N THR A 42 4.05 -10.41 4.75
CA THR A 42 4.70 -11.18 5.81
C THR A 42 3.69 -12.00 6.61
N GLU A 43 4.13 -13.10 7.21
CA GLU A 43 3.29 -13.90 8.10
C GLU A 43 2.69 -13.07 9.25
N ALA A 44 3.46 -12.10 9.79
CA ALA A 44 3.01 -11.21 10.86
C ALA A 44 1.84 -10.29 10.46
N ASP A 45 1.78 -9.89 9.18
CA ASP A 45 0.74 -9.00 8.66
C ASP A 45 -0.43 -9.75 8.04
N PHE A 46 -0.25 -11.03 7.73
CA PHE A 46 -1.27 -11.86 7.08
C PHE A 46 -2.60 -11.89 7.85
N GLY A 47 -2.54 -11.94 9.19
CA GLY A 47 -3.75 -11.91 10.02
C GLY A 47 -4.64 -10.67 9.85
N LYS A 48 -4.08 -9.59 9.29
CA LYS A 48 -4.79 -8.34 9.00
C LYS A 48 -5.41 -8.35 7.59
N ILE A 49 -4.94 -9.24 6.71
CA ILE A 49 -5.38 -9.31 5.31
C ILE A 49 -6.62 -10.21 5.22
N LYS A 50 -7.69 -9.63 4.70
CA LYS A 50 -8.95 -10.34 4.47
C LYS A 50 -9.44 -10.09 3.04
N PRO A 51 -10.14 -11.04 2.42
CA PRO A 51 -10.87 -10.79 1.18
C PRO A 51 -11.81 -9.58 1.31
N GLY A 52 -11.88 -8.76 0.26
CA GLY A 52 -12.66 -7.52 0.24
C GLY A 52 -11.94 -6.27 0.75
N LEU A 53 -10.71 -6.38 1.28
CA LEU A 53 -9.92 -5.20 1.63
C LEU A 53 -9.56 -4.40 0.38
N LYS A 54 -9.67 -3.08 0.50
CA LYS A 54 -9.27 -2.16 -0.57
C LYS A 54 -7.76 -2.15 -0.74
N VAL A 55 -7.34 -2.11 -1.99
CA VAL A 55 -5.94 -1.97 -2.37
C VAL A 55 -5.79 -0.78 -3.31
N LYS A 56 -4.65 -0.11 -3.21
CA LYS A 56 -4.22 0.96 -4.12
C LYS A 56 -2.95 0.51 -4.82
N ALA A 57 -3.01 0.38 -6.14
CA ALA A 57 -1.87 -0.01 -6.94
C ALA A 57 -1.33 1.19 -7.72
N ARG A 58 -0.01 1.37 -7.70
CA ARG A 58 0.71 2.39 -8.47
C ARG A 58 1.66 1.69 -9.42
N PHE A 59 1.61 2.09 -10.69
CA PHE A 59 2.44 1.53 -11.75
C PHE A 59 3.45 2.57 -12.22
N ALA A 60 4.68 2.14 -12.48
CA ALA A 60 5.72 3.04 -12.99
C ALA A 60 5.36 3.66 -14.35
N ALA A 61 4.55 2.96 -15.16
CA ALA A 61 4.05 3.47 -16.43
C ALA A 61 3.04 4.63 -16.29
N TYR A 62 2.40 4.77 -15.10
CA TYR A 62 1.38 5.77 -14.82
C TYR A 62 1.60 6.37 -13.43
N PRO A 63 2.65 7.20 -13.23
CA PRO A 63 3.08 7.68 -11.90
C PRO A 63 2.03 8.54 -11.20
N ASP A 64 1.21 9.26 -11.96
CA ASP A 64 0.18 10.16 -11.44
C ASP A 64 -1.19 9.50 -11.25
N GLN A 65 -1.32 8.19 -11.58
CA GLN A 65 -2.57 7.46 -11.46
C GLN A 65 -2.49 6.40 -10.36
N VAL A 66 -3.54 6.34 -9.55
CA VAL A 66 -3.75 5.28 -8.57
C VAL A 66 -4.88 4.39 -9.09
N PHE A 67 -4.65 3.10 -9.10
CA PHE A 67 -5.63 2.11 -9.52
C PHE A 67 -6.18 1.43 -8.27
N ASP A 68 -7.47 1.63 -8.04
CA ASP A 68 -8.15 1.02 -6.90
C ASP A 68 -8.56 -0.41 -7.25
N GLY A 69 -8.46 -1.29 -6.25
CA GLY A 69 -8.84 -2.68 -6.38
C GLY A 69 -9.26 -3.28 -5.04
N GLU A 70 -9.43 -4.57 -5.03
CA GLU A 70 -9.82 -5.31 -3.83
C GLU A 70 -9.05 -6.64 -3.72
N VAL A 71 -8.75 -7.05 -2.50
CA VAL A 71 -8.19 -8.38 -2.21
C VAL A 71 -9.24 -9.44 -2.51
N VAL A 72 -8.90 -10.40 -3.36
CA VAL A 72 -9.79 -11.51 -3.72
C VAL A 72 -9.51 -12.74 -2.87
N THR A 73 -8.23 -13.12 -2.79
CA THR A 73 -7.80 -14.34 -2.12
C THR A 73 -6.33 -14.27 -1.73
N SER A 74 -5.92 -15.17 -0.88
CA SER A 74 -4.51 -15.43 -0.57
C SER A 74 -4.18 -16.89 -0.86
N ASP A 75 -2.91 -17.15 -1.15
CA ASP A 75 -2.41 -18.53 -1.23
C ASP A 75 -2.50 -19.18 0.16
N ALA A 76 -2.82 -20.46 0.20
CA ALA A 76 -2.82 -21.26 1.42
C ALA A 76 -1.39 -21.71 1.84
N ARG A 77 -0.38 -21.39 1.05
CA ARG A 77 1.01 -21.79 1.26
C ARG A 77 1.87 -20.59 1.68
N VAL A 78 2.63 -20.78 2.75
CA VAL A 78 3.72 -19.87 3.14
C VAL A 78 4.99 -20.29 2.38
N SER A 79 5.67 -19.35 1.76
CA SER A 79 7.00 -19.59 1.22
C SER A 79 8.00 -19.80 2.35
N ASN A 80 8.64 -20.97 2.40
CA ASN A 80 9.62 -21.30 3.45
C ASN A 80 10.91 -20.46 3.36
N GLU A 81 11.26 -19.98 2.16
CA GLU A 81 12.46 -19.15 1.94
C GLU A 81 12.26 -17.72 2.42
N SER A 82 11.16 -17.10 2.06
CA SER A 82 10.88 -15.68 2.33
C SER A 82 9.96 -15.44 3.53
N ARG A 83 9.31 -16.48 4.06
CA ARG A 83 8.26 -16.42 5.07
C ARG A 83 7.14 -15.45 4.71
N THR A 84 6.78 -15.45 3.43
CA THR A 84 5.73 -14.60 2.88
C THR A 84 4.61 -15.44 2.31
N ILE A 85 3.44 -14.82 2.23
CA ILE A 85 2.22 -15.40 1.65
C ILE A 85 1.84 -14.54 0.45
N THR A 86 1.53 -15.19 -0.67
CA THR A 86 1.06 -14.48 -1.86
C THR A 86 -0.41 -14.13 -1.70
N VAL A 87 -0.72 -12.88 -1.94
CA VAL A 87 -2.09 -12.33 -1.92
C VAL A 87 -2.42 -11.85 -3.32
N ARG A 88 -3.63 -12.12 -3.77
CA ARG A 88 -4.14 -11.69 -5.06
C ARG A 88 -5.19 -10.63 -4.90
N ALA A 89 -4.97 -9.49 -5.53
CA ALA A 89 -5.96 -8.44 -5.68
C ALA A 89 -6.47 -8.35 -7.11
N LYS A 90 -7.72 -7.94 -7.26
CA LYS A 90 -8.40 -7.68 -8.52
C LYS A 90 -8.43 -6.18 -8.77
N LEU A 91 -7.96 -5.76 -9.93
CA LEU A 91 -7.92 -4.39 -10.40
C LEU A 91 -8.81 -4.26 -11.64
N PRO A 92 -9.88 -3.46 -11.61
CA PRO A 92 -10.65 -3.12 -12.81
C PRO A 92 -9.76 -2.35 -13.81
N ASN A 93 -9.86 -2.69 -15.09
CA ASN A 93 -9.05 -2.09 -16.14
C ASN A 93 -9.92 -1.76 -17.38
N PRO A 94 -10.94 -0.90 -17.22
CA PRO A 94 -11.90 -0.62 -18.32
C PRO A 94 -11.23 0.02 -19.53
N ASP A 95 -10.17 0.80 -19.33
CA ASP A 95 -9.45 1.46 -20.41
C ASP A 95 -8.34 0.58 -21.02
N ASN A 96 -8.18 -0.67 -20.60
CA ASN A 96 -7.12 -1.58 -21.01
C ASN A 96 -5.69 -0.98 -20.91
N LYS A 97 -5.48 -0.05 -19.95
CA LYS A 97 -4.18 0.58 -19.71
C LYS A 97 -3.17 -0.36 -19.04
N LEU A 98 -3.67 -1.21 -18.16
CA LEU A 98 -2.83 -2.18 -17.46
C LEU A 98 -2.66 -3.43 -18.32
N LEU A 99 -1.42 -3.89 -18.42
CA LEU A 99 -1.08 -5.10 -19.15
C LEU A 99 -0.51 -6.16 -18.19
N PRO A 100 -0.78 -7.45 -18.43
CA PRO A 100 -0.15 -8.52 -17.68
C PRO A 100 1.38 -8.43 -17.78
N GLY A 101 2.06 -8.64 -16.64
CA GLY A 101 3.52 -8.51 -16.54
C GLY A 101 4.02 -7.14 -16.12
N MET A 102 3.15 -6.13 -15.96
CA MET A 102 3.54 -4.85 -15.37
C MET A 102 3.84 -5.02 -13.88
N TYR A 103 4.85 -4.28 -13.41
CA TYR A 103 5.17 -4.18 -11.99
C TYR A 103 4.37 -3.08 -11.32
N ALA A 104 3.82 -3.39 -10.13
CA ALA A 104 3.04 -2.46 -9.33
C ALA A 104 3.53 -2.39 -7.89
N ASN A 105 3.50 -1.20 -7.31
CA ASN A 105 3.54 -1.02 -5.86
C ASN A 105 2.12 -1.07 -5.31
N VAL A 106 1.85 -2.00 -4.41
CA VAL A 106 0.51 -2.23 -3.86
C VAL A 106 0.47 -1.81 -2.40
N GLU A 107 -0.43 -0.91 -2.07
CA GLU A 107 -0.77 -0.50 -0.72
C GLU A 107 -2.10 -1.13 -0.33
N VAL A 108 -2.15 -1.85 0.79
CA VAL A 108 -3.37 -2.49 1.31
C VAL A 108 -3.89 -1.68 2.48
N GLU A 109 -5.16 -1.29 2.44
CA GLU A 109 -5.83 -0.62 3.55
C GLU A 109 -6.26 -1.66 4.60
N ALA A 110 -5.29 -2.10 5.42
CA ALA A 110 -5.53 -3.10 6.45
C ALA A 110 -5.82 -2.45 7.81
N GLY A 111 -7.01 -2.71 8.35
CA GLY A 111 -7.42 -2.23 9.67
C GLY A 111 -8.40 -1.07 9.64
N ALA A 112 -9.03 -0.82 10.79
CA ALA A 112 -9.86 0.36 10.98
C ALA A 112 -8.99 1.61 11.07
N PRO A 113 -9.46 2.77 10.56
CA PRO A 113 -8.77 4.03 10.76
C PRO A 113 -8.66 4.30 12.26
N VAL A 114 -7.45 4.59 12.71
CA VAL A 114 -7.16 4.95 14.10
C VAL A 114 -6.84 6.44 14.12
N GLU A 115 -7.60 7.20 14.91
CA GLU A 115 -7.25 8.59 15.16
C GLU A 115 -5.98 8.65 16.01
N VAL A 116 -4.97 9.32 15.49
CA VAL A 116 -3.69 9.52 16.18
C VAL A 116 -3.28 10.97 16.09
N VAL A 117 -2.71 11.50 17.17
CA VAL A 117 -2.06 12.80 17.12
C VAL A 117 -0.74 12.65 16.39
N THR A 118 -0.52 13.47 15.37
CA THR A 118 0.73 13.45 14.61
C THR A 118 1.46 14.76 14.75
N VAL A 119 2.77 14.71 14.91
CA VAL A 119 3.66 15.87 14.95
C VAL A 119 4.72 15.76 13.84
N PRO A 120 5.30 16.88 13.36
CA PRO A 120 6.47 16.81 12.49
C PRO A 120 7.59 16.01 13.17
N GLN A 121 8.29 15.16 12.43
CA GLN A 121 9.38 14.36 12.98
C GLN A 121 10.47 15.24 13.65
N THR A 122 10.66 16.45 13.15
CA THR A 122 11.61 17.44 13.71
C THR A 122 11.21 17.98 15.08
N ALA A 123 9.94 17.82 15.48
CA ALA A 123 9.46 18.23 16.81
C ALA A 123 9.72 17.18 17.90
N VAL A 124 10.22 15.99 17.51
CA VAL A 124 10.53 14.91 18.45
C VAL A 124 12.03 14.83 18.67
N THR A 125 12.45 14.83 19.92
CA THR A 125 13.83 14.57 20.32
C THR A 125 13.95 13.10 20.74
N PHE A 126 14.72 12.34 19.95
CA PHE A 126 14.98 10.92 20.22
C PHE A 126 16.17 10.80 21.19
N SER A 127 16.03 10.01 22.23
CA SER A 127 17.11 9.70 23.16
C SER A 127 17.04 8.27 23.67
N LEU A 128 18.16 7.78 24.22
CA LEU A 128 18.23 6.45 24.84
C LEU A 128 17.29 6.29 26.05
N TYR A 129 16.87 7.42 26.62
CA TYR A 129 15.98 7.45 27.81
C TYR A 129 14.50 7.63 27.44
N GLY A 130 14.19 7.66 26.16
CA GLY A 130 12.85 7.84 25.61
C GLY A 130 12.72 9.05 24.71
N ASP A 131 11.68 9.05 23.91
CA ASP A 131 11.37 10.14 23.00
C ASP A 131 10.67 11.26 23.76
N THR A 132 10.99 12.51 23.42
CA THR A 132 10.42 13.68 24.10
C THR A 132 9.94 14.72 23.10
N ILE A 133 8.90 15.44 23.48
CA ILE A 133 8.39 16.63 22.78
C ILE A 133 8.26 17.79 23.77
N PHE A 134 8.21 19.01 23.25
CA PHE A 134 7.81 20.18 24.01
C PHE A 134 6.38 20.55 23.67
N ALA A 135 5.50 20.50 24.69
CA ALA A 135 4.12 20.93 24.59
C ALA A 135 4.01 22.37 25.10
N VAL A 136 3.33 23.22 24.35
CA VAL A 136 3.00 24.57 24.80
C VAL A 136 1.79 24.49 25.73
N VAL A 137 1.96 24.92 26.95
CA VAL A 137 0.93 24.92 28.00
C VAL A 137 0.81 26.30 28.65
N PRO A 138 -0.33 26.64 29.29
CA PRO A 138 -0.41 27.84 30.12
C PRO A 138 0.68 27.81 31.20
N ALA A 139 1.42 28.91 31.33
CA ALA A 139 2.53 29.02 32.28
C ALA A 139 2.09 28.80 33.74
N THR A 140 0.84 29.14 34.07
CA THR A 140 0.20 28.93 35.37
C THR A 140 0.16 27.45 35.78
N LYS A 141 0.26 26.52 34.80
CA LYS A 141 0.32 25.08 35.07
C LYS A 141 1.67 24.64 35.64
N LEU A 142 2.75 25.34 35.30
CA LEU A 142 4.12 25.04 35.73
C LEU A 142 4.55 25.96 36.88
N ASP A 143 4.12 27.23 36.87
CA ASP A 143 4.40 28.22 37.92
C ASP A 143 3.12 28.94 38.31
N PRO A 144 2.60 28.72 39.54
CA PRO A 144 1.40 29.39 40.02
C PRO A 144 1.50 30.95 40.10
N LYS A 145 2.73 31.49 40.02
CA LYS A 145 2.98 32.95 40.04
C LYS A 145 3.01 33.55 38.63
N ALA A 146 2.91 32.74 37.58
CA ALA A 146 2.88 33.24 36.21
C ALA A 146 1.59 34.05 35.97
N LYS A 147 1.66 35.03 35.06
CA LYS A 147 0.50 35.82 34.67
C LYS A 147 -0.46 34.98 33.83
N GLU A 148 -1.73 35.29 33.99
CA GLU A 148 -2.78 34.70 33.15
C GLU A 148 -2.55 35.12 31.69
N GLY A 149 -2.47 34.10 30.78
CA GLY A 149 -2.15 34.30 29.36
C GLY A 149 -0.70 34.01 28.98
N ASP A 150 0.23 33.88 29.92
CA ASP A 150 1.61 33.47 29.62
C ASP A 150 1.66 31.98 29.23
N LEU A 151 2.51 31.65 28.25
CA LEU A 151 2.71 30.30 27.76
C LEU A 151 4.10 29.79 28.19
N ALA A 152 4.18 28.51 28.50
CA ALA A 152 5.42 27.83 28.83
C ALA A 152 5.59 26.55 28.03
N ALA A 153 6.82 26.11 27.83
CA ALA A 153 7.15 24.84 27.19
C ALA A 153 7.34 23.76 28.25
N GLU A 154 6.44 22.77 28.22
CA GLU A 154 6.52 21.57 29.06
C GLU A 154 7.17 20.44 28.28
N ARG A 155 8.23 19.86 28.82
CA ARG A 155 8.85 18.66 28.23
C ARG A 155 8.04 17.43 28.63
N ARG A 156 7.56 16.68 27.63
CA ARG A 156 6.79 15.45 27.84
C ARG A 156 7.52 14.26 27.23
N ILE A 157 7.56 13.16 27.96
CA ILE A 157 8.00 11.88 27.44
C ILE A 157 6.84 11.25 26.69
N VAL A 158 7.10 10.88 25.44
CA VAL A 158 6.08 10.33 24.54
C VAL A 158 6.53 8.97 24.01
N LYS A 159 5.55 8.17 23.60
CA LYS A 159 5.84 6.97 22.83
C LYS A 159 5.46 7.23 21.37
N THR A 160 6.46 7.16 20.51
CA THR A 160 6.31 7.35 19.07
C THR A 160 5.80 6.09 18.40
N GLY A 161 5.09 6.27 17.29
CA GLY A 161 4.58 5.23 16.42
C GLY A 161 5.17 5.30 15.02
N THR A 162 4.35 4.99 14.01
CA THR A 162 4.78 5.02 12.61
C THR A 162 5.02 6.43 12.09
N VAL A 163 6.04 6.56 11.23
CA VAL A 163 6.31 7.79 10.48
C VAL A 163 5.65 7.68 9.11
N ARG A 164 4.92 8.76 8.73
CA ARG A 164 4.29 8.87 7.41
C ARG A 164 4.36 10.32 6.95
N ASP A 165 4.79 10.55 5.72
CA ASP A 165 4.89 11.88 5.10
C ASP A 165 5.62 12.93 5.96
N GLY A 166 6.73 12.54 6.61
CA GLY A 166 7.53 13.41 7.49
C GLY A 166 6.87 13.72 8.84
N ARG A 167 5.74 13.11 9.15
CA ARG A 167 5.04 13.20 10.44
C ARG A 167 5.14 11.89 11.19
N ILE A 168 5.27 11.97 12.51
CA ILE A 168 5.32 10.83 13.40
C ILE A 168 4.07 10.79 14.28
N ALA A 169 3.47 9.62 14.41
CA ALA A 169 2.33 9.41 15.28
C ALA A 169 2.79 9.33 16.74
N ILE A 170 2.05 9.95 17.65
CA ILE A 170 2.26 9.81 19.09
C ILE A 170 1.20 8.86 19.62
N THR A 171 1.65 7.76 20.21
CA THR A 171 0.76 6.71 20.70
C THR A 171 0.46 6.82 22.20
N LYS A 172 1.33 7.50 22.98
CA LYS A 172 1.15 7.78 24.41
C LYS A 172 1.92 9.03 24.82
N GLY A 173 1.46 9.72 25.85
CA GLY A 173 2.20 10.82 26.50
C GLY A 173 1.74 12.23 26.13
N ILE A 174 0.62 12.35 25.41
CA ILE A 174 -0.04 13.64 25.14
C ILE A 174 -1.31 13.75 25.97
#